data_0368b934cf297ee9adcd3e17f8dd0d91
#
_entry.id   0368b934cf297ee9adcd3e17f8dd0d91
#
_cell.length_a   1.000
_cell.length_b   1.000
_cell.length_c   1.000
_cell.angle_alpha   90.00
_cell.angle_beta   90.00
_cell.angle_gamma   90.00
#
_symmetry.space_group_name_H-M   'P 1'
#
loop_
_entity.id
_entity.type
_entity.pdbx_description
1 polymer ?
#
loop_
_entity_poly.entity_id
_entity_poly.type
_entity_poly.pdbx_seq_one_letter_code
_entity_poly.pdbx_strand_id
1 'polypeptide(L)'
;VDEILNEKEAYLEDTSNRPDAILIFKQKDKTKTSSVLVYVELERSYPTQTLAEKKIRSYRRVIHEELHAKALSLDVIDYRVLFVCTMRNAKRLLIQKIRDNKDRIDFNLLVTGYEDVTQHPLDAIYTLPLHEDVQYKLMGQLP
;
A
#
# COMPACT_ATOMS: atom_id res chain seq x y z
N VAL A 1 9.89 -9.52 -5.68
CA VAL A 1 10.28 -8.69 -4.52
C VAL A 1 11.78 -8.82 -4.30
N ASP A 2 12.49 -7.71 -4.29
CA ASP A 2 13.94 -7.70 -4.05
C ASP A 2 14.27 -7.64 -2.56
N GLU A 3 13.42 -6.97 -1.77
CA GLU A 3 13.63 -6.82 -0.34
C GLU A 3 12.29 -6.69 0.38
N ILE A 4 12.20 -7.26 1.58
CA ILE A 4 11.03 -7.15 2.45
C ILE A 4 11.50 -6.60 3.79
N LEU A 5 10.95 -5.47 4.20
CA LEU A 5 11.14 -4.90 5.54
C LEU A 5 9.96 -5.31 6.43
N ASN A 6 10.24 -5.87 7.59
CA ASN A 6 9.22 -6.16 8.58
C ASN A 6 8.79 -4.88 9.34
N GLU A 7 7.79 -5.00 10.22
CA GLU A 7 7.26 -3.86 10.98
C GLU A 7 8.34 -3.04 11.71
N LYS A 8 9.31 -3.68 12.31
CA LYS A 8 10.39 -3.00 13.04
C LYS A 8 11.33 -2.25 12.09
N GLU A 9 11.69 -2.89 10.99
CA GLU A 9 12.58 -2.30 9.98
C GLU A 9 11.92 -1.17 9.20
N ALA A 10 10.59 -1.25 9.03
CA ALA A 10 9.80 -0.23 8.35
C ALA A 10 9.48 0.98 9.22
N TYR A 11 9.63 0.87 10.54
CA TYR A 11 9.28 1.93 11.47
C TYR A 11 10.26 3.10 11.43
N LEU A 12 9.72 4.30 11.36
CA LEU A 12 10.47 5.56 11.49
C LEU A 12 10.01 6.28 12.76
N GLU A 13 10.94 6.64 13.64
CA GLU A 13 10.67 7.21 14.97
C GLU A 13 9.80 8.46 14.96
N ASP A 14 10.01 9.34 14.00
CA ASP A 14 9.31 10.63 13.90
C ASP A 14 7.93 10.55 13.26
N THR A 15 7.42 9.33 13.03
CA THR A 15 6.12 9.13 12.39
C THR A 15 5.21 8.24 13.21
N SER A 16 3.90 8.41 13.05
CA SER A 16 2.91 7.45 13.54
C SER A 16 2.65 6.31 12.55
N ASN A 17 3.37 6.30 11.42
CA ASN A 17 3.22 5.28 10.39
C ASN A 17 3.95 4.00 10.80
N ARG A 18 3.20 2.90 10.88
CA ARG A 18 3.72 1.57 11.20
C ARG A 18 3.15 0.54 10.25
N PRO A 19 3.64 0.46 9.02
CA PRO A 19 3.22 -0.59 8.11
C PRO A 19 3.62 -1.97 8.65
N ASP A 20 2.82 -2.97 8.37
CA ASP A 20 3.16 -4.36 8.74
C ASP A 20 4.37 -4.87 7.95
N ALA A 21 4.53 -4.39 6.73
CA ALA A 21 5.70 -4.65 5.91
C ALA A 21 5.88 -3.58 4.83
N ILE A 22 7.09 -3.47 4.31
CA ILE A 22 7.38 -2.74 3.08
C ILE A 22 8.01 -3.73 2.10
N LEU A 23 7.45 -3.83 0.90
CA LEU A 23 8.02 -4.58 -0.20
C LEU A 23 8.77 -3.61 -1.11
N ILE A 24 10.01 -3.94 -1.43
CA ILE A 24 10.84 -3.12 -2.31
C ILE A 24 11.09 -3.89 -3.60
N PHE A 25 10.67 -3.31 -4.70
CA PHE A 25 10.89 -3.83 -6.05
C PHE A 25 11.90 -2.93 -6.74
N LYS A 26 13.05 -3.47 -7.13
CA LYS A 26 14.11 -2.73 -7.80
C LYS A 26 14.08 -2.96 -9.29
N GLN A 27 14.22 -1.88 -10.05
CA GLN A 27 14.36 -1.90 -11.51
C GLN A 27 15.70 -1.31 -11.89
N LYS A 28 16.48 -2.06 -12.63
CA LYS A 28 17.76 -1.59 -13.16
C LYS A 28 17.59 -1.15 -14.61
N ASP A 29 17.90 0.10 -14.87
CA ASP A 29 18.15 0.63 -16.21
C ASP A 29 19.67 0.77 -16.41
N LYS A 30 20.11 1.09 -17.63
CA LYS A 30 21.54 1.08 -18.06
C LYS A 30 22.50 1.77 -17.09
N THR A 31 22.07 2.82 -16.38
CA THR A 31 22.91 3.62 -15.48
C THR A 31 22.31 3.85 -14.11
N LYS A 32 21.09 3.38 -13.84
CA LYS A 32 20.32 3.80 -12.66
C LYS A 32 19.50 2.64 -12.13
N THR A 33 19.47 2.51 -10.80
CA THR A 33 18.54 1.63 -10.10
C THR A 33 17.43 2.49 -9.49
N SER A 34 16.19 2.19 -9.85
CA SER A 34 15.00 2.81 -9.28
C SER A 34 14.20 1.77 -8.49
N SER A 35 13.37 2.24 -7.57
CA SER A 35 12.60 1.37 -6.70
C SER A 35 11.11 1.72 -6.71
N VAL A 36 10.29 0.71 -6.52
CA VAL A 36 8.87 0.85 -6.19
C VAL A 36 8.69 0.34 -4.76
N LEU A 37 8.10 1.16 -3.90
CA LEU A 37 7.78 0.79 -2.52
C LEU A 37 6.31 0.43 -2.41
N VAL A 38 6.03 -0.74 -1.86
CA VAL A 38 4.67 -1.18 -1.53
C VAL A 38 4.56 -1.32 -0.01
N TYR A 39 3.81 -0.41 0.60
CA TYR A 39 3.44 -0.50 2.01
C TYR A 39 2.33 -1.51 2.18
N VAL A 40 2.48 -2.45 3.10
CA VAL A 40 1.48 -3.49 3.38
C VAL A 40 0.86 -3.28 4.74
N GLU A 41 -0.47 -3.24 4.77
CA GLU A 41 -1.28 -3.20 5.98
C GLU A 41 -2.19 -4.43 6.04
N LEU A 42 -2.09 -5.20 7.11
CA LEU A 42 -3.01 -6.30 7.39
C LEU A 42 -4.19 -5.78 8.22
N GLU A 43 -5.36 -5.77 7.61
CA GLU A 43 -6.59 -5.38 8.31
C GLU A 43 -7.24 -6.60 8.94
N ARG A 44 -7.06 -6.74 10.26
CA ARG A 44 -7.52 -7.88 11.04
C ARG A 44 -8.90 -7.69 11.69
N SER A 45 -9.47 -6.52 11.56
CA SER A 45 -10.78 -6.16 12.11
C SER A 45 -11.61 -5.41 11.08
N TYR A 46 -12.89 -5.19 11.38
CA TYR A 46 -13.70 -4.33 10.55
C TYR A 46 -13.24 -2.87 10.66
N PRO A 47 -13.01 -2.20 9.55
CA PRO A 47 -12.51 -0.83 9.56
C PRO A 47 -13.54 0.16 10.10
N THR A 48 -13.09 1.14 10.87
CA THR A 48 -13.88 2.30 11.26
C THR A 48 -13.50 3.49 10.40
N GLN A 49 -14.39 4.50 10.32
CA GLN A 49 -14.11 5.71 9.56
C GLN A 49 -12.87 6.45 10.10
N THR A 50 -12.78 6.60 11.41
CA THR A 50 -11.66 7.26 12.08
C THR A 50 -10.33 6.57 11.79
N LEU A 51 -10.29 5.24 11.83
CA LEU A 51 -9.08 4.47 11.57
C LEU A 51 -8.64 4.60 10.10
N ALA A 52 -9.59 4.52 9.16
CA ALA A 52 -9.31 4.70 7.74
C ALA A 52 -8.74 6.10 7.46
N GLU A 53 -9.33 7.14 8.03
CA GLU A 53 -8.84 8.52 7.89
C GLU A 53 -7.42 8.69 8.43
N LYS A 54 -7.12 8.11 9.60
CA LYS A 54 -5.78 8.16 10.21
C LYS A 54 -4.73 7.51 9.33
N LYS A 55 -5.02 6.31 8.81
CA LYS A 55 -4.09 5.58 7.94
C LYS A 55 -3.84 6.32 6.63
N ILE A 56 -4.88 6.80 5.98
CA ILE A 56 -4.76 7.56 4.74
C ILE A 56 -3.90 8.82 4.96
N ARG A 57 -4.14 9.56 6.03
CA ARG A 57 -3.36 10.76 6.37
C ARG A 57 -1.90 10.42 6.63
N SER A 58 -1.64 9.35 7.36
CA SER A 58 -0.30 8.87 7.67
C SER A 58 0.49 8.50 6.42
N TYR A 59 -0.10 7.71 5.52
CA TYR A 59 0.56 7.33 4.26
C TYR A 59 0.75 8.51 3.32
N ARG A 60 -0.23 9.39 3.24
CA ARG A 60 -0.09 10.61 2.44
C ARG A 60 1.13 11.42 2.87
N ARG A 61 1.30 11.62 4.16
CA ARG A 61 2.46 12.34 4.72
C ARG A 61 3.76 11.62 4.39
N VAL A 62 3.85 10.33 4.68
CA VAL A 62 5.05 9.53 4.47
C VAL A 62 5.48 9.53 3.00
N ILE A 63 4.52 9.44 2.08
CA ILE A 63 4.78 9.44 0.66
C ILE A 63 5.18 10.83 0.16
N HIS A 64 4.45 11.87 0.52
CA HIS A 64 4.74 13.24 0.07
C HIS A 64 6.07 13.76 0.58
N GLU A 65 6.43 13.44 1.81
CA GLU A 65 7.72 13.82 2.41
C GLU A 65 8.86 12.85 2.07
N GLU A 66 8.55 11.77 1.35
CA GLU A 66 9.52 10.72 0.94
C GLU A 66 10.36 10.18 2.10
N LEU A 67 9.73 9.98 3.26
CA LEU A 67 10.44 9.66 4.49
C LEU A 67 11.22 8.35 4.41
N HIS A 68 10.61 7.28 3.87
CA HIS A 68 11.29 5.99 3.71
C HIS A 68 12.33 6.01 2.59
N ALA A 69 12.07 6.72 1.49
CA ALA A 69 13.05 6.87 0.41
C ALA A 69 14.34 7.53 0.93
N LYS A 70 14.21 8.57 1.74
CA LYS A 70 15.34 9.26 2.37
C LYS A 70 16.06 8.37 3.39
N ALA A 71 15.31 7.73 4.28
CA ALA A 71 15.85 6.87 5.33
C ALA A 71 16.62 5.65 4.76
N LEU A 72 16.13 5.09 3.66
CA LEU A 72 16.71 3.91 3.01
C LEU A 72 17.65 4.25 1.85
N SER A 73 17.84 5.53 1.55
CA SER A 73 18.68 6.02 0.44
C SER A 73 18.27 5.40 -0.91
N LEU A 74 16.95 5.36 -1.18
CA LEU A 74 16.38 4.81 -2.40
C LEU A 74 15.89 5.91 -3.34
N ASP A 75 16.04 5.65 -4.64
CA ASP A 75 15.39 6.43 -5.68
C ASP A 75 14.02 5.79 -5.99
N VAL A 76 12.98 6.29 -5.37
CA VAL A 76 11.63 5.74 -5.47
C VAL A 76 10.86 6.45 -6.57
N ILE A 77 10.42 5.67 -7.57
CA ILE A 77 9.66 6.18 -8.72
C ILE A 77 8.15 5.99 -8.58
N ASP A 78 7.72 5.10 -7.68
CA ASP A 78 6.30 4.87 -7.43
C ASP A 78 6.11 4.35 -6.00
N TYR A 79 5.01 4.78 -5.38
CA TYR A 79 4.58 4.33 -4.07
C TYR A 79 3.20 3.69 -4.19
N ARG A 80 3.04 2.52 -3.58
CA ARG A 80 1.75 1.83 -3.50
C ARG A 80 1.46 1.48 -2.05
N VAL A 81 0.21 1.62 -1.64
CA VAL A 81 -0.27 1.19 -0.33
C VAL A 81 -1.23 0.04 -0.55
N LEU A 82 -0.96 -1.10 0.07
CA LEU A 82 -1.76 -2.31 -0.06
C LEU A 82 -2.42 -2.65 1.28
N PHE A 83 -3.74 -2.64 1.31
CA PHE A 83 -4.53 -3.18 2.42
C PHE A 83 -4.94 -4.61 2.11
N VAL A 84 -4.60 -5.53 3.01
CA VAL A 84 -4.99 -6.94 2.94
C VAL A 84 -6.01 -7.21 4.04
N CYS A 85 -7.25 -7.48 3.66
CA CYS A 85 -8.34 -7.75 4.59
C CYS A 85 -8.40 -9.24 4.94
N THR A 86 -8.30 -9.57 6.22
CA THR A 86 -8.36 -10.95 6.70
C THR A 86 -9.77 -11.41 7.03
N MET A 87 -10.68 -10.49 7.32
CA MET A 87 -12.06 -10.79 7.67
C MET A 87 -12.98 -10.81 6.45
N ARG A 88 -13.90 -11.76 6.46
CA ARG A 88 -14.94 -11.86 5.43
C ARG A 88 -15.76 -10.56 5.39
N ASN A 89 -16.03 -10.08 4.19
CA ASN A 89 -16.76 -8.83 3.92
C ASN A 89 -16.06 -7.53 4.36
N ALA A 90 -14.90 -7.60 5.02
CA ALA A 90 -14.17 -6.40 5.43
C ALA A 90 -13.63 -5.62 4.23
N LYS A 91 -13.26 -6.30 3.14
CA LYS A 91 -12.77 -5.68 1.91
C LYS A 91 -13.77 -4.66 1.35
N ARG A 92 -15.03 -5.04 1.22
CA ARG A 92 -16.08 -4.16 0.70
C ARG A 92 -16.29 -2.93 1.59
N LEU A 93 -16.32 -3.15 2.90
CA LEU A 93 -16.50 -2.07 3.86
C LEU A 93 -15.31 -1.11 3.85
N LEU A 94 -14.09 -1.64 3.76
CA LEU A 94 -12.88 -0.82 3.67
C LEU A 94 -12.86 0.02 2.39
N ILE A 95 -13.19 -0.58 1.25
CA ILE A 95 -13.28 0.14 -0.03
C ILE A 95 -14.25 1.32 0.09
N GLN A 96 -15.43 1.12 0.71
CA GLN A 96 -16.40 2.19 0.89
C GLN A 96 -15.84 3.33 1.76
N LYS A 97 -15.16 3.01 2.86
CA LYS A 97 -14.57 4.01 3.74
C LYS A 97 -13.42 4.77 3.07
N ILE A 98 -12.64 4.09 2.24
CA ILE A 98 -11.59 4.74 1.44
C ILE A 98 -12.22 5.70 0.43
N ARG A 99 -13.28 5.30 -0.26
CA ARG A 99 -14.01 6.17 -1.21
C ARG A 99 -14.57 7.42 -0.54
N ASP A 100 -15.03 7.31 0.69
CA ASP A 100 -15.50 8.46 1.47
C ASP A 100 -14.37 9.49 1.75
N ASN A 101 -13.12 9.08 1.58
CA ASN A 101 -11.93 9.91 1.74
C ASN A 101 -11.22 10.21 0.40
N LYS A 102 -11.88 10.05 -0.73
CA LYS A 102 -11.28 10.16 -2.06
C LYS A 102 -10.46 11.43 -2.31
N ASP A 103 -10.89 12.56 -1.75
CA ASP A 103 -10.22 13.85 -1.94
C ASP A 103 -8.87 13.95 -1.22
N ARG A 104 -8.57 13.01 -0.33
CA ARG A 104 -7.32 12.93 0.42
C ARG A 104 -6.35 11.90 -0.16
N ILE A 105 -6.77 11.14 -1.17
CA ILE A 105 -5.99 10.06 -1.75
C ILE A 105 -5.44 10.52 -3.10
N ASP A 106 -4.17 10.83 -3.11
CA ASP A 106 -3.40 11.21 -4.31
C ASP A 106 -2.23 10.25 -4.54
N PHE A 107 -2.34 9.05 -4.03
CA PHE A 107 -1.37 7.96 -4.17
C PHE A 107 -2.10 6.66 -4.52
N ASN A 108 -1.35 5.67 -5.00
CA ASN A 108 -1.90 4.38 -5.40
C ASN A 108 -2.24 3.54 -4.17
N LEU A 109 -3.54 3.35 -3.91
CA LEU A 109 -4.04 2.55 -2.81
C LEU A 109 -4.81 1.36 -3.36
N LEU A 110 -4.37 0.15 -2.98
CA LEU A 110 -4.90 -1.13 -3.44
C LEU A 110 -5.51 -1.89 -2.26
N VAL A 111 -6.57 -2.63 -2.52
CA VAL A 111 -7.23 -3.49 -1.51
C VAL A 111 -7.39 -4.90 -2.07
N THR A 112 -7.10 -5.89 -1.25
CA THR A 112 -7.32 -7.30 -1.58
C THR A 112 -7.75 -8.10 -0.36
N GLY A 113 -8.21 -9.34 -0.58
CA GLY A 113 -8.50 -10.30 0.48
C GLY A 113 -7.30 -11.19 0.78
N TYR A 114 -7.19 -11.64 2.02
CA TYR A 114 -6.08 -12.49 2.47
C TYR A 114 -6.01 -13.82 1.69
N GLU A 115 -7.15 -14.46 1.43
CA GLU A 115 -7.18 -15.70 0.66
C GLU A 115 -6.65 -15.54 -0.75
N ASP A 116 -7.07 -14.46 -1.44
CA ASP A 116 -6.62 -14.18 -2.80
C ASP A 116 -5.11 -13.95 -2.85
N VAL A 117 -4.59 -13.13 -1.94
CA VAL A 117 -3.16 -12.78 -1.96
C VAL A 117 -2.28 -13.96 -1.57
N THR A 118 -2.75 -14.87 -0.73
CA THR A 118 -1.97 -16.07 -0.35
C THR A 118 -1.96 -17.14 -1.44
N GLN A 119 -3.00 -17.21 -2.24
CA GLN A 119 -3.14 -18.20 -3.31
C GLN A 119 -2.65 -17.71 -4.67
N HIS A 120 -2.90 -16.44 -4.99
CA HIS A 120 -2.68 -15.87 -6.32
C HIS A 120 -2.04 -14.47 -6.29
N PRO A 121 -0.89 -14.28 -5.60
CA PRO A 121 -0.36 -12.92 -5.34
C PRO A 121 0.06 -12.17 -6.61
N LEU A 122 0.33 -12.88 -7.70
CA LEU A 122 0.75 -12.27 -8.97
C LEU A 122 -0.39 -12.01 -9.95
N ASP A 123 -1.59 -12.45 -9.60
CA ASP A 123 -2.76 -12.31 -10.46
C ASP A 123 -3.42 -10.94 -10.28
N ALA A 124 -4.38 -10.63 -11.14
CA ALA A 124 -5.15 -9.41 -11.08
C ALA A 124 -6.25 -9.52 -10.00
N ILE A 125 -5.86 -9.45 -8.74
CA ILE A 125 -6.73 -9.60 -7.56
C ILE A 125 -6.84 -8.33 -6.73
N TYR A 126 -6.17 -7.25 -7.13
CA TYR A 126 -6.07 -6.01 -6.37
C TYR A 126 -7.07 -4.98 -6.90
N THR A 127 -7.81 -4.38 -6.00
CA THR A 127 -8.84 -3.38 -6.33
C THR A 127 -8.33 -1.98 -5.99
N LEU A 128 -8.43 -1.06 -6.95
CA LEU A 128 -8.31 0.37 -6.67
C LEU A 128 -9.69 0.87 -6.22
N PRO A 129 -9.86 1.41 -5.01
CA PRO A 129 -11.18 1.82 -4.50
C PRO A 129 -11.94 2.83 -5.37
N LEU A 130 -11.22 3.66 -6.13
CA LEU A 130 -11.83 4.63 -7.05
C LEU A 130 -12.10 4.06 -8.45
N HIS A 131 -11.66 2.84 -8.73
CA HIS A 131 -11.81 2.12 -10.01
C HIS A 131 -12.15 0.66 -9.76
N GLU A 132 -13.16 0.39 -8.93
CA GLU A 132 -13.46 -0.95 -8.43
C GLU A 132 -14.06 -1.92 -9.44
N ASP A 133 -14.44 -1.44 -10.63
CA ASP A 133 -14.97 -2.30 -11.70
C ASP A 133 -13.91 -3.19 -12.35
N VAL A 134 -12.64 -2.90 -12.13
CA VAL A 134 -11.49 -3.62 -12.69
C VAL A 134 -10.54 -4.01 -11.59
N GLN A 135 -10.00 -5.23 -11.68
CA GLN A 135 -8.92 -5.68 -10.81
C GLN A 135 -7.57 -5.55 -11.51
N TYR A 136 -6.55 -5.27 -10.74
CA TYR A 136 -5.19 -5.00 -11.20
C TYR A 136 -4.21 -5.99 -10.61
N LYS A 137 -3.06 -6.15 -11.26
CA LYS A 137 -1.89 -6.82 -10.67
C LYS A 137 -1.14 -5.85 -9.76
N LEU A 138 -0.51 -6.37 -8.70
CA LEU A 138 0.20 -5.54 -7.72
C LEU A 138 1.25 -4.62 -8.36
N MET A 139 1.99 -5.13 -9.32
CA MET A 139 3.03 -4.40 -10.06
C MET A 139 2.62 -4.05 -11.48
N GLY A 140 1.34 -4.19 -11.80
CA GLY A 140 0.81 -3.79 -13.09
C GLY A 140 0.72 -2.28 -13.26
N GLN A 141 0.43 -1.86 -14.49
CA GLN A 141 0.17 -0.46 -14.78
C GLN A 141 -1.16 -0.05 -14.14
N LEU A 142 -1.15 1.03 -13.38
CA LEU A 142 -2.34 1.62 -12.76
C LEU A 142 -2.78 2.86 -13.54
N PRO A 143 -4.10 3.19 -13.52
CA PRO A 143 -4.61 4.38 -14.19
C PRO A 143 -4.08 5.68 -13.60
#